data_8a1fbaca14982bcb38c2570802efd400
#
_entry.id   8a1fbaca14982bcb38c2570802efd400
#
_cell.length_a   1.000
_cell.length_b   1.000
_cell.length_c   1.000
_cell.angle_alpha   90.00
_cell.angle_beta   90.00
_cell.angle_gamma   90.00
#
_symmetry.space_group_name_H-M   'P 1'
#
loop_
_entity.id
_entity.type
_entity.pdbx_description
1 polymer ?
#
loop_
_entity_poly.entity_id
_entity_poly.type
_entity_poly.pdbx_seq_one_letter_code
_entity_poly.pdbx_strand_id
1 'polypeptide(L)'
;NAQQIMDLIGQGYSRGVKLMVFPELCLTAYTCADLFGQKALLRKAREELDRIVRFTDGKDILVFLGLPWERDGKLYNAAAAIQKGRLLGIVPKRNLPNYSEFYEARNFCPGNERAVMTNWNGEKVPMGTNLLFKCKNMPELTVAAEICEDVWVPCPPSIRHALAGATVVVNCSASDETTGKDMYRHDLIC
;
A
#
# COMPACT_ATOMS: atom_id res chain seq x y z
N ASN A 1 6.20 -13.95 -6.44
CA ASN A 1 5.21 -13.24 -5.60
C ASN A 1 3.94 -12.88 -6.37
N ALA A 2 4.05 -12.26 -7.59
CA ALA A 2 2.86 -11.79 -8.31
C ALA A 2 1.83 -12.89 -8.61
N GLN A 3 2.27 -14.10 -8.97
CA GLN A 3 1.36 -15.22 -9.19
C GLN A 3 0.62 -15.61 -7.92
N GLN A 4 1.31 -15.72 -6.79
CA GLN A 4 0.68 -16.01 -5.50
C GLN A 4 -0.33 -14.92 -5.09
N ILE A 5 -0.01 -13.66 -5.34
CA ILE A 5 -0.92 -12.53 -5.09
C ILE A 5 -2.19 -12.67 -5.95
N MET A 6 -2.07 -12.96 -7.24
CA MET A 6 -3.21 -13.18 -8.12
C MET A 6 -4.05 -14.40 -7.69
N ASP A 7 -3.41 -15.50 -7.29
CA ASP A 7 -4.10 -16.70 -6.80
C ASP A 7 -4.92 -16.38 -5.53
N LEU A 8 -4.35 -15.62 -4.59
CA LEU A 8 -5.03 -15.16 -3.37
C LEU A 8 -6.18 -14.20 -3.69
N ILE A 9 -6.00 -13.26 -4.62
CA ILE A 9 -7.08 -12.37 -5.08
C ILE A 9 -8.22 -13.20 -5.68
N GLY A 10 -7.90 -14.21 -6.50
CA GLY A 10 -8.89 -15.12 -7.10
C GLY A 10 -9.67 -15.90 -6.04
N GLN A 11 -8.97 -16.47 -5.05
CA GLN A 11 -9.58 -17.19 -3.93
C GLN A 11 -10.46 -16.26 -3.07
N GLY A 12 -9.96 -15.05 -2.74
CA GLY A 12 -10.73 -14.06 -1.98
C GLY A 12 -11.99 -13.65 -2.73
N TYR A 13 -11.88 -13.35 -4.01
CA TYR A 13 -13.02 -12.98 -4.85
C TYR A 13 -14.07 -14.08 -4.92
N SER A 14 -13.67 -15.35 -5.10
CA SER A 14 -14.59 -16.49 -5.14
C SER A 14 -15.32 -16.73 -3.81
N ARG A 15 -14.75 -16.26 -2.69
CA ARG A 15 -15.36 -16.30 -1.35
C ARG A 15 -16.15 -15.03 -1.00
N GLY A 16 -16.32 -14.10 -1.92
CA GLY A 16 -17.09 -12.87 -1.73
C GLY A 16 -16.34 -11.75 -1.01
N VAL A 17 -15.01 -11.85 -0.86
CA VAL A 17 -14.18 -10.79 -0.26
C VAL A 17 -14.29 -9.51 -1.10
N LYS A 18 -14.53 -8.38 -0.44
CA LYS A 18 -14.67 -7.05 -1.08
C LYS A 18 -13.48 -6.13 -0.85
N LEU A 19 -12.72 -6.36 0.21
CA LEU A 19 -11.51 -5.63 0.56
C LEU A 19 -10.40 -6.63 0.89
N MET A 20 -9.26 -6.52 0.21
CA MET A 20 -8.09 -7.36 0.45
C MET A 20 -6.84 -6.50 0.61
N VAL A 21 -6.06 -6.79 1.65
CA VAL A 21 -4.86 -6.04 1.99
C VAL A 21 -3.67 -7.00 1.98
N PHE A 22 -2.66 -6.66 1.20
CA PHE A 22 -1.40 -7.40 1.14
C PHE A 22 -0.31 -6.70 1.96
N PRO A 23 0.71 -7.44 2.41
CA PRO A 23 1.80 -6.88 3.17
C PRO A 23 2.57 -5.78 2.43
N GLU A 24 3.25 -4.95 3.21
CA GLU A 24 4.21 -3.96 2.76
C GLU A 24 5.29 -4.60 1.86
N LEU A 25 5.60 -3.96 0.72
CA LEU A 25 6.60 -4.39 -0.26
C LEU A 25 6.46 -5.87 -0.72
N CYS A 26 5.31 -6.50 -0.55
CA CYS A 26 5.09 -7.93 -0.83
C CYS A 26 5.33 -8.31 -2.31
N LEU A 27 5.20 -7.36 -3.24
CA LEU A 27 5.43 -7.63 -4.65
C LEU A 27 6.90 -7.98 -4.94
N THR A 28 7.84 -7.31 -4.27
CA THR A 28 9.28 -7.57 -4.38
C THR A 28 9.80 -8.48 -3.27
N ALA A 29 9.59 -8.16 -2.10
CA ALA A 29 9.86 -8.55 -0.73
C ALA A 29 10.38 -7.34 0.04
N TYR A 30 10.18 -7.30 1.36
CA TYR A 30 10.70 -6.24 2.22
C TYR A 30 12.23 -6.24 2.28
N THR A 31 12.84 -7.42 2.30
CA THR A 31 14.28 -7.64 2.53
C THR A 31 15.14 -7.54 1.28
N CYS A 32 14.72 -6.81 0.24
CA CYS A 32 15.50 -6.62 -0.99
C CYS A 32 16.77 -5.77 -0.79
N ALA A 33 16.88 -5.00 0.30
CA ALA A 33 18.04 -4.18 0.64
C ALA A 33 18.53 -3.33 -0.54
N ASP A 34 19.82 -3.40 -0.89
CA ASP A 34 20.44 -2.60 -1.97
C ASP A 34 19.88 -2.91 -3.39
N LEU A 35 19.13 -4.01 -3.55
CA LEU A 35 18.46 -4.32 -4.81
C LEU A 35 17.38 -3.28 -5.17
N PHE A 36 16.83 -2.55 -4.20
CA PHE A 36 15.91 -1.44 -4.47
C PHE A 36 16.54 -0.33 -5.34
N GLY A 37 17.86 -0.19 -5.36
CA GLY A 37 18.58 0.70 -6.29
C GLY A 37 18.67 0.19 -7.73
N GLN A 38 18.26 -1.06 -8.01
CA GLN A 38 18.40 -1.66 -9.34
C GLN A 38 17.18 -1.38 -10.21
N LYS A 39 17.38 -0.72 -11.33
CA LYS A 39 16.33 -0.43 -12.33
C LYS A 39 15.62 -1.69 -12.83
N ALA A 40 16.31 -2.82 -12.89
CA ALA A 40 15.74 -4.10 -13.30
C ALA A 40 14.65 -4.56 -12.35
N LEU A 41 14.87 -4.47 -11.02
CA LEU A 41 13.88 -4.79 -10.00
C LEU A 41 12.65 -3.89 -10.11
N LEU A 42 12.86 -2.57 -10.18
CA LEU A 42 11.77 -1.58 -10.24
C LEU A 42 10.92 -1.72 -11.50
N ARG A 43 11.57 -1.93 -12.65
CA ARG A 43 10.87 -2.22 -13.90
C ARG A 43 10.03 -3.49 -13.78
N LYS A 44 10.62 -4.58 -13.26
CA LYS A 44 9.90 -5.85 -13.10
C LYS A 44 8.74 -5.73 -12.11
N ALA A 45 8.90 -5.01 -11.01
CA ALA A 45 7.81 -4.74 -10.08
C ALA A 45 6.64 -3.99 -10.76
N ARG A 46 6.95 -3.04 -11.63
CA ARG A 46 5.93 -2.31 -12.41
C ARG A 46 5.21 -3.19 -13.43
N GLU A 47 5.94 -4.06 -14.14
CA GLU A 47 5.35 -5.05 -15.07
C GLU A 47 4.43 -6.02 -14.35
N GLU A 48 4.84 -6.51 -13.18
CA GLU A 48 4.04 -7.44 -12.39
C GLU A 48 2.82 -6.76 -11.76
N LEU A 49 2.94 -5.48 -11.34
CA LEU A 49 1.77 -4.71 -10.92
C LEU A 49 0.75 -4.60 -12.06
N ASP A 50 1.19 -4.33 -13.29
CA ASP A 50 0.31 -4.24 -14.45
C ASP A 50 -0.43 -5.58 -14.72
N ARG A 51 0.24 -6.71 -14.55
CA ARG A 51 -0.39 -8.04 -14.63
C ARG A 51 -1.47 -8.20 -13.55
N ILE A 52 -1.19 -7.80 -12.32
CA ILE A 52 -2.14 -7.88 -11.20
C ILE A 52 -3.32 -6.95 -11.44
N VAL A 53 -3.09 -5.71 -11.88
CA VAL A 53 -4.16 -4.76 -12.23
C VAL A 53 -5.10 -5.38 -13.27
N ARG A 54 -4.56 -5.88 -14.38
CA ARG A 54 -5.36 -6.56 -15.41
C ARG A 54 -6.09 -7.79 -14.89
N PHE A 55 -5.49 -8.56 -13.99
CA PHE A 55 -6.13 -9.73 -13.39
C PHE A 55 -7.38 -9.36 -12.58
N THR A 56 -7.44 -8.15 -12.02
CA THR A 56 -8.62 -7.67 -11.26
C THR A 56 -9.78 -7.23 -12.16
N ASP A 57 -9.61 -7.22 -13.48
CA ASP A 57 -10.68 -6.84 -14.39
C ASP A 57 -11.93 -7.71 -14.19
N GLY A 58 -13.10 -7.09 -14.19
CA GLY A 58 -14.38 -7.74 -13.89
C GLY A 58 -14.57 -8.19 -12.44
N LYS A 59 -13.56 -8.05 -11.57
CA LYS A 59 -13.65 -8.46 -10.16
C LYS A 59 -13.98 -7.27 -9.26
N ASP A 60 -15.10 -7.36 -8.54
CA ASP A 60 -15.54 -6.34 -7.58
C ASP A 60 -14.87 -6.55 -6.21
N ILE A 61 -13.58 -6.34 -6.18
CA ILE A 61 -12.72 -6.42 -4.99
C ILE A 61 -11.74 -5.23 -5.00
N LEU A 62 -11.67 -4.49 -3.90
CA LEU A 62 -10.65 -3.45 -3.69
C LEU A 62 -9.41 -4.12 -3.08
N VAL A 63 -8.27 -3.95 -3.72
CA VAL A 63 -6.99 -4.54 -3.30
C VAL A 63 -5.99 -3.44 -2.96
N PHE A 64 -5.34 -3.56 -1.79
CA PHE A 64 -4.15 -2.79 -1.46
C PHE A 64 -2.91 -3.69 -1.51
N LEU A 65 -1.90 -3.29 -2.26
CA LEU A 65 -0.72 -4.10 -2.57
C LEU A 65 0.57 -3.30 -2.34
N GLY A 66 1.44 -3.79 -1.45
CA GLY A 66 2.73 -3.16 -1.14
C GLY A 66 3.79 -3.36 -2.24
N LEU A 67 4.45 -2.26 -2.67
CA LEU A 67 5.49 -2.28 -3.70
C LEU A 67 6.42 -1.06 -3.62
N PRO A 68 7.64 -1.14 -4.21
CA PRO A 68 8.45 0.05 -4.44
C PRO A 68 7.89 0.85 -5.63
N TRP A 69 7.76 2.17 -5.46
CA TRP A 69 7.26 3.08 -6.49
C TRP A 69 8.26 4.18 -6.79
N GLU A 70 8.69 4.28 -8.04
CA GLU A 70 9.59 5.36 -8.49
C GLU A 70 8.78 6.52 -9.10
N ARG A 71 9.10 7.75 -8.67
CA ARG A 71 8.60 8.99 -9.25
C ARG A 71 9.62 10.11 -9.16
N ASP A 72 9.87 10.79 -10.29
CA ASP A 72 10.78 11.96 -10.37
C ASP A 72 12.17 11.67 -9.76
N GLY A 73 12.74 10.48 -10.03
CA GLY A 73 14.03 10.05 -9.52
C GLY A 73 14.06 9.70 -8.03
N LYS A 74 12.91 9.68 -7.36
CA LYS A 74 12.75 9.29 -5.96
C LYS A 74 12.03 7.95 -5.86
N LEU A 75 12.46 7.13 -4.91
CA LEU A 75 11.84 5.84 -4.63
C LEU A 75 10.99 5.94 -3.35
N TYR A 76 9.82 5.32 -3.38
CA TYR A 76 8.86 5.31 -2.29
C TYR A 76 8.49 3.87 -1.96
N ASN A 77 8.41 3.55 -0.66
CA ASN A 77 7.68 2.41 -0.17
C ASN A 77 6.20 2.77 -0.25
N ALA A 78 5.41 2.04 -1.02
CA ALA A 78 4.05 2.46 -1.35
C ALA A 78 3.06 1.29 -1.38
N ALA A 79 1.78 1.61 -1.23
CA ALA A 79 0.67 0.72 -1.49
C ALA A 79 -0.11 1.18 -2.72
N ALA A 80 -0.33 0.27 -3.66
CA ALA A 80 -1.20 0.48 -4.82
C ALA A 80 -2.64 0.09 -4.46
N ALA A 81 -3.60 0.98 -4.68
CA ALA A 81 -5.02 0.68 -4.59
C ALA A 81 -5.55 0.26 -5.97
N ILE A 82 -6.08 -0.94 -6.08
CA ILE A 82 -6.44 -1.58 -7.34
C ILE A 82 -7.89 -2.06 -7.27
N GLN A 83 -8.66 -1.83 -8.32
CA GLN A 83 -10.01 -2.40 -8.47
C GLN A 83 -10.43 -2.48 -9.93
N LYS A 84 -11.08 -3.57 -10.32
CA LYS A 84 -11.74 -3.73 -11.64
C LYS A 84 -10.83 -3.33 -12.82
N GLY A 85 -9.62 -3.86 -12.87
CA GLY A 85 -8.65 -3.59 -13.94
C GLY A 85 -8.03 -2.18 -13.91
N ARG A 86 -8.20 -1.43 -12.82
CA ARG A 86 -7.72 -0.05 -12.70
C ARG A 86 -6.83 0.14 -11.48
N LEU A 87 -5.77 0.93 -11.67
CA LEU A 87 -4.99 1.50 -10.59
C LEU A 87 -5.67 2.80 -10.13
N LEU A 88 -6.25 2.78 -8.92
CA LEU A 88 -7.02 3.91 -8.39
C LEU A 88 -6.14 4.98 -7.76
N GLY A 89 -5.01 4.59 -7.16
CA GLY A 89 -4.10 5.50 -6.49
C GLY A 89 -2.88 4.79 -5.93
N ILE A 90 -1.87 5.58 -5.59
CA ILE A 90 -0.64 5.15 -4.91
C ILE A 90 -0.56 5.87 -3.57
N VAL A 91 -0.47 5.12 -2.49
CA VAL A 91 -0.29 5.64 -1.13
C VAL A 91 1.15 5.39 -0.70
N PRO A 92 2.03 6.41 -0.68
CA PRO A 92 3.39 6.26 -0.20
C PRO A 92 3.44 6.28 1.32
N LYS A 93 4.35 5.51 1.91
CA LYS A 93 4.62 5.51 3.35
C LYS A 93 5.09 6.90 3.81
N ARG A 94 4.50 7.40 4.88
CA ARG A 94 4.81 8.74 5.43
C ARG A 94 6.01 8.69 6.37
N ASN A 95 6.01 7.72 7.28
CA ASN A 95 7.00 7.60 8.34
C ASN A 95 7.90 6.40 8.05
N LEU A 96 9.19 6.67 7.84
CA LEU A 96 10.18 5.65 7.49
C LEU A 96 10.94 5.26 8.75
N PRO A 97 10.85 4.01 9.23
CA PRO A 97 11.68 3.55 10.34
C PRO A 97 13.14 3.50 9.91
N ASN A 98 14.02 4.01 10.76
CA ASN A 98 15.46 4.04 10.54
C ASN A 98 16.20 3.80 11.86
N TYR A 99 15.79 2.77 12.56
CA TYR A 99 16.31 2.33 13.86
C TYR A 99 16.29 0.81 13.93
N SER A 100 17.12 0.23 14.82
CA SER A 100 17.27 -1.22 14.98
C SER A 100 17.59 -1.90 13.63
N GLU A 101 16.80 -2.89 13.23
CA GLU A 101 16.94 -3.61 11.95
C GLU A 101 16.41 -2.84 10.73
N PHE A 102 15.74 -1.71 10.92
CA PHE A 102 15.10 -0.95 9.84
C PHE A 102 16.04 0.11 9.25
N TYR A 103 16.17 0.12 7.91
CA TYR A 103 17.02 1.06 7.15
C TYR A 103 16.26 1.69 5.99
N GLU A 104 14.98 1.98 6.16
CA GLU A 104 14.15 2.43 5.04
C GLU A 104 14.60 3.77 4.46
N ALA A 105 15.08 4.71 5.29
CA ALA A 105 15.55 6.01 4.84
C ALA A 105 16.77 5.93 3.89
N ARG A 106 17.50 4.79 3.85
CA ARG A 106 18.56 4.54 2.88
C ARG A 106 18.02 4.42 1.46
N ASN A 107 16.85 3.82 1.29
CA ASN A 107 16.31 3.44 -0.01
C ASN A 107 15.11 4.29 -0.42
N PHE A 108 14.31 4.76 0.53
CA PHE A 108 13.02 5.37 0.28
C PHE A 108 12.93 6.81 0.77
N CYS A 109 12.11 7.60 0.07
CA CYS A 109 11.72 8.94 0.49
C CYS A 109 10.35 8.90 1.19
N PRO A 110 10.12 9.75 2.21
CA PRO A 110 8.80 9.86 2.84
C PRO A 110 7.77 10.41 1.87
N GLY A 111 6.56 9.88 1.98
CA GLY A 111 5.41 10.34 1.20
C GLY A 111 4.95 11.75 1.58
N ASN A 112 4.44 12.50 0.62
CA ASN A 112 3.83 13.80 0.85
C ASN A 112 2.34 13.68 1.17
N GLU A 113 1.85 14.56 2.04
CA GLU A 113 0.43 14.65 2.37
C GLU A 113 -0.38 15.17 1.19
N ARG A 114 0.12 16.18 0.49
CA ARG A 114 -0.55 16.72 -0.68
C ARG A 114 -0.46 15.70 -1.82
N ALA A 115 -1.63 15.29 -2.32
CA ALA A 115 -1.71 14.42 -3.48
C ALA A 115 -1.13 15.09 -4.73
N VAL A 116 -0.37 14.33 -5.49
CA VAL A 116 0.19 14.71 -6.79
C VAL A 116 -0.18 13.65 -7.82
N MET A 117 -0.12 13.98 -9.09
CA MET A 117 -0.36 12.99 -10.14
C MET A 117 0.96 12.28 -10.49
N THR A 118 0.90 10.96 -10.60
CA THR A 118 2.00 10.13 -11.13
C THR A 118 1.56 9.46 -12.44
N ASN A 119 2.51 9.06 -13.26
CA ASN A 119 2.21 8.40 -14.55
C ASN A 119 2.18 6.88 -14.36
N TRP A 120 1.12 6.26 -14.86
CA TRP A 120 0.95 4.83 -14.96
C TRP A 120 0.48 4.45 -16.39
N ASN A 121 1.38 3.85 -17.20
CA ASN A 121 1.06 3.39 -18.57
C ASN A 121 0.34 4.46 -19.43
N GLY A 122 0.76 5.73 -19.29
CA GLY A 122 0.15 6.87 -19.99
C GLY A 122 -1.03 7.52 -19.25
N GLU A 123 -1.57 6.89 -18.23
CA GLU A 123 -2.63 7.45 -17.41
C GLU A 123 -2.09 8.26 -16.22
N LYS A 124 -2.86 9.24 -15.77
CA LYS A 124 -2.57 10.01 -14.56
C LYS A 124 -3.29 9.39 -13.37
N VAL A 125 -2.52 8.96 -12.38
CA VAL A 125 -3.00 8.34 -11.15
C VAL A 125 -2.62 9.20 -9.96
N PRO A 126 -3.51 9.45 -8.98
CA PRO A 126 -3.18 10.20 -7.79
C PRO A 126 -2.19 9.44 -6.91
N MET A 127 -1.22 10.17 -6.34
CA MET A 127 -0.25 9.66 -5.37
C MET A 127 -0.18 10.61 -4.17
N GLY A 128 -0.42 10.11 -2.97
CA GLY A 128 -0.35 10.89 -1.73
C GLY A 128 -0.77 10.07 -0.51
N THR A 129 -0.35 10.50 0.66
CA THR A 129 -0.66 9.80 1.92
C THR A 129 -2.11 10.06 2.40
N ASN A 130 -2.81 11.02 1.82
CA ASN A 130 -4.15 11.45 2.23
C ASN A 130 -5.26 11.01 1.25
N LEU A 131 -5.02 9.98 0.45
CA LEU A 131 -6.03 9.48 -0.48
C LEU A 131 -7.16 8.75 0.27
N LEU A 132 -8.40 9.07 -0.11
CA LEU A 132 -9.60 8.38 0.35
C LEU A 132 -10.29 7.67 -0.83
N PHE A 133 -10.63 6.42 -0.64
CA PHE A 133 -11.29 5.56 -1.63
C PHE A 133 -12.76 5.36 -1.24
N LYS A 134 -13.63 6.16 -1.82
CA LYS A 134 -15.06 6.19 -1.49
C LYS A 134 -15.82 5.14 -2.29
N CYS A 135 -16.61 4.31 -1.62
CA CYS A 135 -17.48 3.34 -2.27
C CYS A 135 -18.70 4.05 -2.88
N LYS A 136 -18.93 3.84 -4.19
CA LYS A 136 -20.05 4.49 -4.89
C LYS A 136 -21.42 3.95 -4.46
N ASN A 137 -21.47 2.65 -4.16
CA ASN A 137 -22.72 1.95 -3.86
C ASN A 137 -23.01 1.85 -2.35
N MET A 138 -22.07 2.29 -1.51
CA MET A 138 -22.16 2.33 -0.06
C MET A 138 -21.52 3.64 0.42
N PRO A 139 -22.27 4.75 0.46
CA PRO A 139 -21.71 6.08 0.76
C PRO A 139 -21.01 6.16 2.11
N GLU A 140 -21.39 5.31 3.07
CA GLU A 140 -20.82 5.21 4.40
C GLU A 140 -19.42 4.56 4.39
N LEU A 141 -19.08 3.79 3.33
CA LEU A 141 -17.79 3.12 3.22
C LEU A 141 -16.77 4.02 2.51
N THR A 142 -15.83 4.49 3.27
CA THR A 142 -14.65 5.21 2.77
C THR A 142 -13.40 4.55 3.34
N VAL A 143 -12.56 4.01 2.46
CA VAL A 143 -11.33 3.31 2.83
C VAL A 143 -10.14 4.24 2.67
N ALA A 144 -9.23 4.23 3.63
CA ALA A 144 -7.92 4.86 3.56
C ALA A 144 -6.83 3.82 3.81
N ALA A 145 -5.59 4.14 3.43
CA ALA A 145 -4.45 3.26 3.66
C ALA A 145 -3.29 4.02 4.29
N GLU A 146 -2.57 3.32 5.16
CA GLU A 146 -1.27 3.71 5.70
C GLU A 146 -0.34 2.49 5.69
N ILE A 147 0.94 2.67 5.98
CA ILE A 147 1.92 1.59 5.81
C ILE A 147 2.75 1.42 7.08
N CYS A 148 2.64 0.25 7.70
CA CYS A 148 3.48 -0.27 8.78
C CYS A 148 3.76 0.78 9.87
N GLU A 149 4.95 1.41 9.85
CA GLU A 149 5.41 2.43 10.82
C GLU A 149 4.44 3.59 11.00
N ASP A 150 3.64 3.89 9.99
CA ASP A 150 2.70 5.00 10.04
C ASP A 150 1.74 4.91 11.25
N VAL A 151 1.37 3.71 11.70
CA VAL A 151 0.47 3.53 12.85
C VAL A 151 1.15 3.75 14.20
N TRP A 152 2.50 3.64 14.27
CA TRP A 152 3.24 3.67 15.54
C TRP A 152 3.65 5.08 15.99
N VAL A 153 3.50 6.08 15.14
CA VAL A 153 3.89 7.46 15.44
C VAL A 153 2.82 8.19 16.26
N PRO A 154 3.18 9.24 17.02
CA PRO A 154 2.22 9.99 17.84
C PRO A 154 1.06 10.64 17.06
N CYS A 155 1.25 10.91 15.76
CA CYS A 155 0.21 11.46 14.89
C CYS A 155 0.16 10.66 13.58
N PRO A 156 -0.43 9.46 13.58
CA PRO A 156 -0.52 8.61 12.41
C PRO A 156 -1.43 9.23 11.32
N PRO A 157 -1.21 8.88 10.03
CA PRO A 157 -2.08 9.33 8.94
C PRO A 157 -3.56 8.97 9.17
N SER A 158 -3.83 7.84 9.84
CA SER A 158 -5.18 7.37 10.18
C SER A 158 -6.01 8.39 10.95
N ILE A 159 -5.42 9.23 11.81
CA ILE A 159 -6.14 10.33 12.49
C ILE A 159 -6.74 11.29 11.47
N ARG A 160 -5.94 11.73 10.49
CA ARG A 160 -6.41 12.65 9.44
C ARG A 160 -7.40 11.97 8.50
N HIS A 161 -7.20 10.68 8.21
CA HIS A 161 -8.13 9.90 7.42
C HIS A 161 -9.50 9.81 8.10
N ALA A 162 -9.54 9.53 9.40
CA ALA A 162 -10.78 9.48 10.17
C ALA A 162 -11.48 10.85 10.21
N LEU A 163 -10.74 11.93 10.47
CA LEU A 163 -11.27 13.30 10.43
C LEU A 163 -11.80 13.70 9.04
N ALA A 164 -11.24 13.15 7.98
CA ALA A 164 -11.69 13.37 6.60
C ALA A 164 -12.82 12.42 6.17
N GLY A 165 -13.30 11.54 7.06
CA GLY A 165 -14.45 10.67 6.85
C GLY A 165 -14.11 9.25 6.40
N ALA A 166 -12.88 8.77 6.60
CA ALA A 166 -12.57 7.36 6.45
C ALA A 166 -13.26 6.55 7.54
N THR A 167 -13.93 5.47 7.15
CA THR A 167 -14.61 4.54 8.07
C THR A 167 -13.85 3.22 8.20
N VAL A 168 -12.93 2.95 7.28
CA VAL A 168 -12.00 1.83 7.34
C VAL A 168 -10.60 2.33 7.01
N VAL A 169 -9.63 2.03 7.87
CA VAL A 169 -8.22 2.26 7.60
C VAL A 169 -7.51 0.90 7.47
N VAL A 170 -6.80 0.69 6.37
CA VAL A 170 -5.97 -0.49 6.16
C VAL A 170 -4.50 -0.16 6.37
N ASN A 171 -3.75 -1.07 6.98
CA ASN A 171 -2.32 -0.94 7.18
C ASN A 171 -1.58 -2.09 6.48
N CYS A 172 -0.82 -1.76 5.42
CA CYS A 172 0.05 -2.72 4.75
C CYS A 172 1.33 -2.86 5.56
N SER A 173 1.51 -3.95 6.30
CA SER A 173 2.63 -4.10 7.24
C SER A 173 3.52 -5.30 6.92
N ALA A 174 4.81 -5.13 7.13
CA ALA A 174 5.84 -6.17 7.22
C ALA A 174 6.62 -6.02 8.54
N SER A 175 5.90 -5.74 9.62
CA SER A 175 6.45 -5.57 10.97
C SER A 175 6.97 -6.91 11.51
N ASP A 176 8.08 -6.87 12.24
CA ASP A 176 8.54 -7.98 13.05
C ASP A 176 7.51 -8.39 14.11
N GLU A 177 7.59 -9.62 14.59
CA GLU A 177 6.74 -10.11 15.67
C GLU A 177 7.62 -10.51 16.85
N THR A 178 7.57 -9.73 17.93
CA THR A 178 8.30 -9.97 19.18
C THR A 178 7.31 -10.28 20.30
N THR A 179 7.79 -10.91 21.38
CA THR A 179 6.95 -11.28 22.52
C THR A 179 6.20 -10.06 23.09
N GLY A 180 4.87 -10.13 23.11
CA GLY A 180 4.00 -9.09 23.63
C GLY A 180 3.66 -7.95 22.65
N LYS A 181 4.23 -7.93 21.45
CA LYS A 181 3.96 -6.89 20.46
C LYS A 181 2.53 -6.97 19.89
N ASP A 182 1.98 -8.17 19.81
CA ASP A 182 0.58 -8.39 19.42
C ASP A 182 -0.39 -7.68 20.37
N MET A 183 -0.17 -7.81 21.69
CA MET A 183 -0.98 -7.12 22.72
C MET A 183 -0.83 -5.60 22.59
N TYR A 184 0.41 -5.10 22.47
CA TYR A 184 0.66 -3.67 22.33
C TYR A 184 0.01 -3.11 21.05
N ARG A 185 0.05 -3.85 19.93
CA ARG A 185 -0.61 -3.46 18.68
C ARG A 185 -2.13 -3.41 18.85
N HIS A 186 -2.71 -4.39 19.54
CA HIS A 186 -4.14 -4.39 19.85
C HIS A 186 -4.52 -3.15 20.67
N ASP A 187 -3.81 -2.87 21.77
CA ASP A 187 -4.09 -1.73 22.65
C ASP A 187 -3.89 -0.37 21.96
N LEU A 188 -3.03 -0.30 20.94
CA LEU A 188 -2.83 0.90 20.15
C LEU A 188 -4.01 1.20 19.20
N ILE A 189 -4.70 0.16 18.73
CA ILE A 189 -5.74 0.28 17.69
C ILE A 189 -7.16 0.32 18.30
N CYS A 190 -7.37 -0.30 19.44
CA CYS A 190 -8.64 -0.38 20.16
C CYS A 190 -8.77 0.62 21.27
#